data_8097acc88f5f299b7a483c3a6df454c0
#
_entry.id   8097acc88f5f299b7a483c3a6df454c0
#
_cell.length_a   1.000
_cell.length_b   1.000
_cell.length_c   1.000
_cell.angle_alpha   90.00
_cell.angle_beta   90.00
_cell.angle_gamma   90.00
#
_symmetry.space_group_name_H-M   'P 1'
#
loop_
_entity.id
_entity.type
_entity.pdbx_description
1 polymer ?
#
loop_
_entity_poly.entity_id
_entity_poly.type
_entity_poly.pdbx_seq_one_letter_code
_entity_poly.pdbx_strand_id
1 'polypeptide(L)'
;MRQATLYLFFILMLLSACRHDDYIIYSIDEDTGGKTVKSEIVGMYLLNEGNMGSNKCTLDYLDLSGNTETVHYYRNIYAERNPSTVKELGDVGNDLKIHDNKLWMVINCSNKVEVATADSCRRLAKIDIPNCRYIAFDDNYAYVSSYVGPVQISTNTQLGRVYKIDTRTYQKVDSIEVGYQPEELCIVGNKLYVANSGGYRIPQYDHTISIIDLSAFKEEKKIDVADNLHRCRADHYNQLWVSSRGTYNGTPAKLFWLEPDKQGEMTVKDNLPVAVSDMCIVGDSLYFFGVEWSYVKMENEISYGIINVRTHQLITRQLSEAKEIESITLPYGLIVNPVHRDFYIMDAKNYVSSGELLHFHADGTFDWRVWTGDIPAHAVFRMKKQPIYNQ
;
A
#
# COMPACT_ATOMS: atom_id res chain seq x y z
N MET A 1 22.22 -18.55 53.11
CA MET A 1 23.27 -18.10 52.17
C MET A 1 23.10 -18.71 50.77
N ARG A 2 22.99 -20.02 50.58
CA ARG A 2 22.86 -20.64 49.21
C ARG A 2 21.68 -20.15 48.37
N GLN A 3 20.51 -19.90 48.97
CA GLN A 3 19.33 -19.39 48.21
C GLN A 3 19.50 -17.93 47.79
N ALA A 4 20.07 -17.08 48.63
CA ALA A 4 20.31 -15.67 48.29
C ALA A 4 21.34 -15.52 47.15
N THR A 5 22.34 -16.40 47.08
CA THR A 5 23.32 -16.43 45.98
C THR A 5 22.69 -16.89 44.68
N LEU A 6 21.71 -17.82 44.72
CA LEU A 6 20.97 -18.28 43.54
C LEU A 6 20.09 -17.17 42.93
N TYR A 7 19.39 -16.40 43.77
CA TYR A 7 18.59 -15.26 43.35
C TYR A 7 19.44 -14.13 42.78
N LEU A 8 20.62 -13.87 43.36
CA LEU A 8 21.53 -12.86 42.84
C LEU A 8 22.09 -13.25 41.47
N PHE A 9 22.37 -14.54 41.23
CA PHE A 9 22.81 -15.06 39.95
C PHE A 9 21.73 -14.98 38.89
N PHE A 10 20.45 -15.23 39.26
CA PHE A 10 19.31 -15.09 38.35
C PHE A 10 19.02 -13.63 37.97
N ILE A 11 19.17 -12.70 38.93
CA ILE A 11 19.03 -11.25 38.68
C ILE A 11 20.18 -10.74 37.80
N LEU A 12 21.40 -11.23 37.98
CA LEU A 12 22.53 -10.88 37.11
C LEU A 12 22.39 -11.45 35.68
N MET A 13 21.77 -12.62 35.50
CA MET A 13 21.44 -13.14 34.15
C MET A 13 20.34 -12.33 33.44
N LEU A 14 19.40 -11.75 34.18
CA LEU A 14 18.38 -10.86 33.61
C LEU A 14 18.91 -9.50 33.17
N LEU A 15 20.03 -9.07 33.77
CA LEU A 15 20.71 -7.80 33.35
C LEU A 15 21.63 -7.95 32.14
N SER A 16 22.01 -9.19 31.76
CA SER A 16 22.82 -9.43 30.56
C SER A 16 21.99 -9.66 29.30
N ALA A 17 20.66 -9.58 29.39
CA ALA A 17 19.76 -9.60 28.22
C ALA A 17 19.62 -8.20 27.57
N CYS A 18 20.58 -7.29 27.77
CA CYS A 18 20.68 -6.11 26.92
C CYS A 18 21.05 -6.56 25.52
N ARG A 19 20.06 -6.56 24.63
CA ARG A 19 20.27 -6.69 23.18
C ARG A 19 21.29 -5.63 22.78
N HIS A 20 22.48 -6.04 22.34
CA HIS A 20 23.44 -5.13 21.75
C HIS A 20 22.93 -4.72 20.38
N ASP A 21 22.13 -3.64 20.33
CA ASP A 21 21.66 -3.03 19.09
C ASP A 21 22.71 -2.09 18.43
N ASP A 22 23.98 -2.26 18.82
CA ASP A 22 25.06 -1.36 18.43
C ASP A 22 25.63 -1.65 17.02
N TYR A 23 25.24 -2.76 16.39
CA TYR A 23 25.70 -3.06 15.03
C TYR A 23 24.74 -2.51 13.97
N ILE A 24 25.32 -1.97 12.91
CA ILE A 24 24.56 -1.50 11.74
C ILE A 24 24.22 -2.70 10.85
N ILE A 25 22.94 -2.87 10.54
CA ILE A 25 22.51 -3.81 9.51
C ILE A 25 22.53 -3.06 8.18
N TYR A 26 23.50 -3.41 7.33
CA TYR A 26 23.61 -2.82 6.01
C TYR A 26 22.55 -3.35 5.05
N SER A 27 22.12 -2.50 4.13
CA SER A 27 21.27 -2.90 3.00
C SER A 27 22.05 -3.81 2.04
N ILE A 28 21.33 -4.64 1.31
CA ILE A 28 21.91 -5.48 0.26
C ILE A 28 21.75 -4.72 -1.06
N ASP A 29 22.87 -4.35 -1.67
CA ASP A 29 22.93 -3.67 -2.98
C ASP A 29 22.99 -4.71 -4.10
N GLU A 30 22.13 -4.56 -5.10
CA GLU A 30 22.03 -5.42 -6.28
C GLU A 30 21.96 -4.55 -7.55
N ASP A 31 22.82 -4.81 -8.53
CA ASP A 31 22.74 -4.19 -9.85
C ASP A 31 21.64 -4.92 -10.65
N THR A 32 20.62 -4.20 -11.11
CA THR A 32 19.51 -4.76 -11.88
C THR A 32 19.89 -5.11 -13.31
N GLY A 33 21.01 -4.58 -13.83
CA GLY A 33 21.39 -4.63 -15.24
C GLY A 33 20.62 -3.64 -16.14
N GLY A 34 19.56 -3.01 -15.61
CA GLY A 34 18.80 -1.99 -16.31
C GLY A 34 19.58 -0.67 -16.44
N LYS A 35 19.37 0.07 -17.51
CA LYS A 35 20.02 1.36 -17.72
C LYS A 35 19.27 2.49 -17.04
N THR A 36 20.01 3.42 -16.42
CA THR A 36 19.41 4.63 -15.86
C THR A 36 18.99 5.61 -16.96
N VAL A 37 17.81 6.22 -16.78
CA VAL A 37 17.28 7.25 -17.67
C VAL A 37 17.13 8.55 -16.86
N LYS A 38 17.64 9.66 -17.38
CA LYS A 38 17.45 10.97 -16.74
C LYS A 38 15.96 11.30 -16.68
N SER A 39 15.44 11.50 -15.48
CA SER A 39 14.04 11.78 -15.22
C SER A 39 13.89 12.73 -14.03
N GLU A 40 12.69 13.24 -13.83
CA GLU A 40 12.29 13.90 -12.58
C GLU A 40 12.07 12.88 -11.45
N ILE A 41 11.86 11.62 -11.80
CA ILE A 41 11.81 10.51 -10.86
C ILE A 41 13.25 10.08 -10.57
N VAL A 42 13.64 10.15 -9.30
CA VAL A 42 15.01 9.85 -8.87
C VAL A 42 15.12 8.59 -8.01
N GLY A 43 13.99 7.94 -7.74
CA GLY A 43 13.97 6.68 -7.00
C GLY A 43 12.56 6.16 -6.79
N MET A 44 12.48 4.97 -6.23
CA MET A 44 11.23 4.34 -5.83
C MET A 44 11.46 3.60 -4.51
N TYR A 45 10.60 3.86 -3.53
CA TYR A 45 10.52 3.03 -2.34
C TYR A 45 9.56 1.87 -2.57
N LEU A 46 9.92 0.70 -2.04
CA LEU A 46 9.10 -0.50 -2.09
C LEU A 46 8.97 -1.06 -0.66
N LEU A 47 7.72 -1.21 -0.21
CA LEU A 47 7.39 -1.79 1.08
C LEU A 47 7.02 -3.26 0.89
N ASN A 48 7.79 -4.13 1.55
CA ASN A 48 7.48 -5.54 1.64
C ASN A 48 6.62 -5.77 2.88
N GLU A 49 5.44 -6.35 2.72
CA GLU A 49 4.52 -6.56 3.85
C GLU A 49 5.13 -7.43 4.95
N GLY A 50 5.80 -8.50 4.54
CA GLY A 50 6.18 -9.58 5.43
C GLY A 50 4.99 -10.44 5.86
N ASN A 51 5.24 -11.65 6.30
CA ASN A 51 4.20 -12.54 6.81
C ASN A 51 3.66 -12.07 8.16
N MET A 52 2.34 -12.09 8.31
CA MET A 52 1.68 -11.74 9.58
C MET A 52 2.21 -12.62 10.73
N GLY A 53 2.65 -11.96 11.80
CA GLY A 53 3.27 -12.60 12.97
C GLY A 53 4.77 -12.86 12.85
N SER A 54 5.40 -12.56 11.70
CA SER A 54 6.83 -12.80 11.47
C SER A 54 7.72 -11.60 11.83
N ASN A 55 7.15 -10.41 11.93
CA ASN A 55 7.87 -9.13 12.10
C ASN A 55 8.93 -8.89 11.02
N LYS A 56 8.60 -9.23 9.76
CA LYS A 56 9.51 -9.17 8.60
C LYS A 56 9.16 -8.10 7.58
N CYS A 57 8.35 -7.10 7.96
CA CYS A 57 8.14 -5.95 7.10
C CYS A 57 9.47 -5.23 6.86
N THR A 58 9.82 -5.00 5.59
CA THR A 58 11.05 -4.30 5.18
C THR A 58 10.75 -3.22 4.16
N LEU A 59 11.67 -2.25 4.08
CA LEU A 59 11.61 -1.18 3.10
C LEU A 59 12.83 -1.28 2.19
N ASP A 60 12.57 -1.37 0.90
CA ASP A 60 13.60 -1.39 -0.14
C ASP A 60 13.61 -0.07 -0.92
N TYR A 61 14.69 0.17 -1.68
CA TYR A 61 14.84 1.38 -2.48
C TYR A 61 15.48 1.08 -3.83
N LEU A 62 14.85 1.55 -4.90
CA LEU A 62 15.39 1.52 -6.25
C LEU A 62 15.97 2.91 -6.58
N ASP A 63 17.26 2.98 -6.92
CA ASP A 63 17.93 4.23 -7.32
C ASP A 63 17.73 4.47 -8.82
N LEU A 64 16.94 5.48 -9.14
CA LEU A 64 16.67 5.95 -10.50
C LEU A 64 17.29 7.34 -10.77
N SER A 65 18.22 7.79 -9.91
CA SER A 65 18.78 9.15 -9.97
C SER A 65 19.61 9.43 -11.23
N GLY A 66 20.11 8.38 -11.90
CA GLY A 66 21.02 8.50 -13.03
C GLY A 66 22.46 8.88 -12.63
N ASN A 67 22.80 8.71 -11.35
CA ASN A 67 24.16 8.92 -10.84
C ASN A 67 25.09 7.74 -11.13
N THR A 68 24.53 6.59 -11.47
CA THR A 68 25.20 5.34 -11.87
C THR A 68 24.81 4.99 -13.30
N GLU A 69 25.61 4.18 -13.99
CA GLU A 69 25.29 3.71 -15.37
C GLU A 69 24.11 2.76 -15.39
N THR A 70 23.96 1.96 -14.33
CA THR A 70 22.90 0.98 -14.13
C THR A 70 22.01 1.32 -12.96
N VAL A 71 20.82 0.79 -12.95
CA VAL A 71 19.84 0.93 -11.85
C VAL A 71 20.23 0.00 -10.71
N HIS A 72 20.39 0.54 -9.51
CA HIS A 72 20.70 -0.21 -8.30
C HIS A 72 19.48 -0.40 -7.42
N TYR A 73 19.31 -1.59 -6.87
CA TYR A 73 18.26 -1.95 -5.94
C TYR A 73 18.84 -2.30 -4.57
N TYR A 74 18.39 -1.60 -3.54
CA TYR A 74 18.86 -1.74 -2.15
C TYR A 74 17.76 -2.38 -1.31
N ARG A 75 17.99 -3.59 -0.80
CA ARG A 75 17.05 -4.30 0.07
C ARG A 75 17.25 -3.93 1.52
N ASN A 76 16.13 -3.74 2.26
CA ASN A 76 16.09 -3.49 3.69
C ASN A 76 16.91 -2.28 4.16
N ILE A 77 16.64 -1.12 3.55
CA ILE A 77 17.39 0.12 3.84
C ILE A 77 17.03 0.75 5.20
N TYR A 78 15.86 0.41 5.79
CA TYR A 78 15.36 1.12 6.97
C TYR A 78 16.31 1.00 8.18
N ALA A 79 16.80 -0.21 8.47
CA ALA A 79 17.71 -0.46 9.59
C ALA A 79 19.05 0.29 9.45
N GLU A 80 19.61 0.27 8.24
CA GLU A 80 20.87 1.00 7.93
C GLU A 80 20.71 2.51 8.11
N ARG A 81 19.58 3.03 7.60
CA ARG A 81 19.28 4.47 7.65
C ARG A 81 18.93 4.95 9.07
N ASN A 82 18.53 4.04 9.97
CA ASN A 82 18.06 4.36 11.33
C ASN A 82 18.77 3.50 12.40
N PRO A 83 20.10 3.54 12.51
CA PRO A 83 20.88 2.64 13.37
C PRO A 83 20.58 2.78 14.86
N SER A 84 20.05 3.91 15.31
CA SER A 84 19.69 4.19 16.69
C SER A 84 18.24 3.82 17.05
N THR A 85 17.48 3.24 16.11
CA THR A 85 16.10 2.81 16.33
C THR A 85 15.98 1.28 16.34
N VAL A 86 14.77 0.77 16.59
CA VAL A 86 14.48 -0.65 16.42
C VAL A 86 14.76 -1.05 14.98
N LYS A 87 15.51 -2.15 14.78
CA LYS A 87 15.99 -2.58 13.47
C LYS A 87 14.88 -3.03 12.53
N GLU A 88 13.88 -3.69 13.08
CA GLU A 88 12.73 -4.16 12.34
C GLU A 88 11.74 -3.01 12.10
N LEU A 89 11.32 -2.82 10.85
CA LEU A 89 10.29 -1.84 10.53
C LEU A 89 8.94 -2.23 11.17
N GLY A 90 8.65 -3.52 11.26
CA GLY A 90 7.48 -4.04 11.95
C GLY A 90 6.88 -5.27 11.29
N ASP A 91 5.58 -5.46 11.51
CA ASP A 91 4.81 -6.60 11.03
C ASP A 91 3.64 -6.12 10.15
N VAL A 92 3.58 -6.62 8.93
CA VAL A 92 2.62 -6.30 7.86
C VAL A 92 2.61 -4.82 7.45
N GLY A 93 3.44 -4.48 6.45
CA GLY A 93 3.43 -3.18 5.79
C GLY A 93 2.26 -3.06 4.82
N ASN A 94 1.27 -2.22 5.11
CA ASN A 94 -0.02 -2.22 4.41
C ASN A 94 -0.23 -1.06 3.41
N ASP A 95 0.50 0.02 3.56
CA ASP A 95 0.48 1.14 2.60
C ASP A 95 1.75 1.99 2.71
N LEU A 96 2.09 2.67 1.61
CA LEU A 96 3.29 3.49 1.46
C LEU A 96 2.99 4.70 0.60
N LYS A 97 3.21 5.91 1.13
CA LYS A 97 2.99 7.17 0.40
C LYS A 97 4.10 8.18 0.69
N ILE A 98 4.34 9.07 -0.26
CA ILE A 98 5.13 10.28 -0.05
C ILE A 98 4.20 11.48 -0.05
N HIS A 99 4.24 12.27 1.01
CA HIS A 99 3.54 13.54 1.12
C HIS A 99 4.47 14.59 1.76
N ASP A 100 4.56 15.78 1.17
CA ASP A 100 5.41 16.89 1.64
C ASP A 100 6.85 16.46 1.97
N ASN A 101 7.48 15.72 1.03
CA ASN A 101 8.83 15.17 1.16
C ASN A 101 9.04 14.26 2.39
N LYS A 102 7.96 13.69 2.92
CA LYS A 102 7.95 12.70 3.99
C LYS A 102 7.41 11.38 3.47
N LEU A 103 8.08 10.30 3.84
CA LEU A 103 7.68 8.93 3.55
C LEU A 103 6.83 8.42 4.72
N TRP A 104 5.60 8.04 4.44
CA TRP A 104 4.65 7.52 5.41
C TRP A 104 4.41 6.03 5.15
N MET A 105 4.64 5.23 6.14
CA MET A 105 4.56 3.77 6.09
C MET A 105 3.51 3.29 7.09
N VAL A 106 2.46 2.65 6.61
CA VAL A 106 1.39 2.09 7.44
C VAL A 106 1.75 0.65 7.78
N ILE A 107 2.01 0.37 9.05
CA ILE A 107 2.43 -0.95 9.53
C ILE A 107 1.32 -1.57 10.37
N ASN A 108 0.51 -2.40 9.73
CA ASN A 108 -0.78 -2.87 10.21
C ASN A 108 -0.71 -3.62 11.53
N CYS A 109 -0.04 -4.78 11.54
CA CYS A 109 0.02 -5.65 12.73
C CYS A 109 0.92 -5.08 13.84
N SER A 110 1.78 -4.11 13.53
CA SER A 110 2.51 -3.32 14.52
C SER A 110 1.71 -2.13 15.06
N ASN A 111 0.48 -1.92 14.59
CA ASN A 111 -0.42 -0.86 15.05
C ASN A 111 0.20 0.54 15.00
N LYS A 112 0.90 0.87 13.92
CA LYS A 112 1.60 2.16 13.79
C LYS A 112 1.67 2.67 12.36
N VAL A 113 1.78 3.98 12.24
CA VAL A 113 2.29 4.66 11.06
C VAL A 113 3.70 5.16 11.39
N GLU A 114 4.67 4.77 10.59
CA GLU A 114 6.06 5.22 10.69
C GLU A 114 6.29 6.35 9.67
N VAL A 115 6.92 7.45 10.09
CA VAL A 115 7.19 8.59 9.22
C VAL A 115 8.70 8.82 9.14
N ALA A 116 9.21 8.97 7.91
CA ALA A 116 10.61 9.24 7.64
C ALA A 116 10.77 10.37 6.59
N THR A 117 11.97 10.89 6.44
CA THR A 117 12.28 11.79 5.31
C THR A 117 12.29 11.02 4.00
N ALA A 118 11.71 11.58 2.93
CA ALA A 118 11.66 10.91 1.62
C ALA A 118 13.00 10.92 0.87
N ASP A 119 13.96 11.76 1.26
CA ASP A 119 15.27 11.86 0.62
C ASP A 119 16.32 10.90 1.22
N SER A 120 16.23 10.61 2.51
CA SER A 120 17.26 9.87 3.23
C SER A 120 16.72 8.74 4.10
N CYS A 121 15.38 8.55 4.12
CA CYS A 121 14.71 7.54 4.95
C CYS A 121 15.04 7.66 6.45
N ARG A 122 15.34 8.88 6.95
CA ARG A 122 15.58 9.14 8.37
C ARG A 122 14.25 9.26 9.10
N ARG A 123 14.08 8.49 10.14
CA ARG A 123 12.87 8.48 10.97
C ARG A 123 12.59 9.84 11.57
N LEU A 124 11.34 10.29 11.44
CA LEU A 124 10.82 11.53 12.01
C LEU A 124 9.85 11.25 13.17
N ALA A 125 8.94 10.32 12.99
CA ALA A 125 7.90 10.03 13.97
C ALA A 125 7.38 8.59 13.88
N LYS A 126 6.75 8.14 14.97
CA LYS A 126 5.90 6.96 15.07
C LYS A 126 4.56 7.38 15.64
N ILE A 127 3.48 6.98 15.00
CA ILE A 127 2.12 7.31 15.39
C ILE A 127 1.38 6.00 15.65
N ASP A 128 0.91 5.79 16.88
CA ASP A 128 0.21 4.56 17.24
C ASP A 128 -1.25 4.60 16.78
N ILE A 129 -1.64 3.71 15.86
CA ILE A 129 -2.99 3.57 15.32
C ILE A 129 -3.33 2.07 15.28
N PRO A 130 -4.34 1.61 16.02
CA PRO A 130 -4.67 0.21 16.07
C PRO A 130 -5.12 -0.30 14.69
N ASN A 131 -4.58 -1.43 14.26
CA ASN A 131 -4.94 -2.13 13.03
C ASN A 131 -5.15 -1.17 11.84
N CYS A 132 -4.15 -0.28 11.60
CA CYS A 132 -4.18 0.71 10.52
C CYS A 132 -4.05 0.04 9.15
N ARG A 133 -4.75 0.58 8.13
CA ARG A 133 -4.82 -0.05 6.80
C ARG A 133 -4.21 0.81 5.70
N TYR A 134 -4.85 1.90 5.33
CA TYR A 134 -4.44 2.75 4.21
C TYR A 134 -4.37 4.20 4.64
N ILE A 135 -3.67 5.02 3.86
CA ILE A 135 -3.46 6.44 4.15
C ILE A 135 -3.72 7.32 2.93
N ALA A 136 -4.42 8.43 3.13
CA ALA A 136 -4.59 9.51 2.15
C ALA A 136 -4.27 10.86 2.78
N PHE A 137 -4.04 11.90 1.95
CA PHE A 137 -3.61 13.21 2.40
C PHE A 137 -4.40 14.33 1.73
N ASP A 138 -4.71 15.37 2.51
CA ASP A 138 -4.84 16.72 2.01
C ASP A 138 -3.55 17.52 2.32
N ASP A 139 -3.57 18.83 2.10
CA ASP A 139 -2.39 19.70 2.30
C ASP A 139 -1.85 19.68 3.74
N ASN A 140 -2.69 19.47 4.75
CA ASN A 140 -2.33 19.61 6.15
C ASN A 140 -2.47 18.35 6.98
N TYR A 141 -3.29 17.39 6.53
CA TYR A 141 -3.65 16.22 7.31
C TYR A 141 -3.47 14.92 6.55
N ALA A 142 -3.08 13.90 7.29
CA ALA A 142 -3.15 12.52 6.86
C ALA A 142 -4.40 11.86 7.45
N TYR A 143 -5.06 11.01 6.65
CA TYR A 143 -6.24 10.26 7.02
C TYR A 143 -5.93 8.78 6.93
N VAL A 144 -6.07 8.05 8.04
CA VAL A 144 -5.69 6.64 8.11
C VAL A 144 -6.91 5.79 8.46
N SER A 145 -7.26 4.87 7.58
CA SER A 145 -8.30 3.87 7.85
C SER A 145 -7.80 2.82 8.84
N SER A 146 -8.69 2.32 9.67
CA SER A 146 -8.38 1.37 10.74
C SER A 146 -9.57 0.45 11.01
N TYR A 147 -9.29 -0.84 11.17
CA TYR A 147 -10.28 -1.80 11.65
C TYR A 147 -10.58 -1.63 13.15
N VAL A 148 -9.72 -0.95 13.88
CA VAL A 148 -9.75 -0.73 15.33
C VAL A 148 -9.56 -2.02 16.12
N GLY A 149 -10.36 -3.06 15.82
CA GLY A 149 -10.30 -4.37 16.47
C GLY A 149 -9.36 -5.38 15.79
N PRO A 150 -9.23 -6.57 16.35
CA PRO A 150 -8.41 -7.63 15.79
C PRO A 150 -8.96 -8.14 14.43
N VAL A 151 -8.07 -8.67 13.60
CA VAL A 151 -8.45 -9.39 12.38
C VAL A 151 -8.93 -10.79 12.77
N GLN A 152 -10.23 -11.03 12.66
CA GLN A 152 -10.85 -12.32 12.94
C GLN A 152 -12.14 -12.50 12.13
N ILE A 153 -12.41 -13.73 11.71
CA ILE A 153 -13.68 -14.07 11.06
C ILE A 153 -14.78 -14.05 12.11
N SER A 154 -15.62 -13.01 12.09
CA SER A 154 -16.73 -12.84 13.01
C SER A 154 -17.70 -11.78 12.51
N THR A 155 -18.99 -12.00 12.66
CA THR A 155 -20.02 -10.97 12.44
C THR A 155 -20.16 -10.01 13.63
N ASN A 156 -19.64 -10.39 14.80
CA ASN A 156 -19.63 -9.56 15.99
C ASN A 156 -18.33 -8.75 16.05
N THR A 157 -18.20 -7.74 15.20
CA THR A 157 -17.08 -6.81 15.13
C THR A 157 -17.56 -5.39 15.33
N GLN A 158 -16.67 -4.52 15.79
CA GLN A 158 -16.95 -3.08 15.89
C GLN A 158 -16.82 -2.39 14.54
N LEU A 159 -17.41 -1.21 14.41
CA LEU A 159 -17.17 -0.32 13.28
C LEU A 159 -15.71 0.11 13.22
N GLY A 160 -15.22 0.32 12.00
CA GLY A 160 -13.91 0.88 11.77
C GLY A 160 -13.87 2.39 11.99
N ARG A 161 -12.67 2.96 11.87
CA ARG A 161 -12.45 4.40 12.03
C ARG A 161 -11.52 4.95 10.96
N VAL A 162 -11.63 6.25 10.74
CA VAL A 162 -10.60 7.05 10.10
C VAL A 162 -9.99 7.98 11.15
N TYR A 163 -8.67 7.94 11.28
CA TYR A 163 -7.90 8.84 12.13
C TYR A 163 -7.38 10.00 11.32
N LYS A 164 -7.55 11.23 11.83
CA LYS A 164 -7.01 12.46 11.26
C LYS A 164 -5.74 12.86 12.01
N ILE A 165 -4.64 13.08 11.29
CA ILE A 165 -3.30 13.34 11.82
C ILE A 165 -2.79 14.64 11.22
N ASP A 166 -2.30 15.58 12.04
CA ASP A 166 -1.59 16.75 11.54
C ASP A 166 -0.21 16.37 10.99
N THR A 167 0.06 16.67 9.71
CA THR A 167 1.27 16.24 9.00
C THR A 167 2.54 16.95 9.44
N ARG A 168 2.45 18.02 10.20
CA ARG A 168 3.57 18.81 10.73
C ARG A 168 3.96 18.38 12.13
N THR A 169 2.95 18.11 12.98
CA THR A 169 3.16 17.74 14.39
C THR A 169 3.13 16.24 14.65
N TYR A 170 2.62 15.46 13.68
CA TYR A 170 2.40 14.00 13.76
C TYR A 170 1.41 13.59 14.87
N GLN A 171 0.58 14.54 15.34
CA GLN A 171 -0.42 14.27 16.37
C GLN A 171 -1.75 13.83 15.77
N LYS A 172 -2.36 12.81 16.35
CA LYS A 172 -3.76 12.49 16.07
C LYS A 172 -4.62 13.62 16.61
N VAL A 173 -5.33 14.31 15.74
CA VAL A 173 -6.16 15.47 16.11
C VAL A 173 -7.63 15.12 16.21
N ASP A 174 -8.08 14.08 15.49
CA ASP A 174 -9.46 13.63 15.51
C ASP A 174 -9.60 12.18 15.02
N SER A 175 -10.79 11.59 15.17
CA SER A 175 -11.16 10.32 14.54
C SER A 175 -12.67 10.19 14.38
N ILE A 176 -13.11 9.53 13.31
CA ILE A 176 -14.54 9.33 13.00
C ILE A 176 -14.83 7.85 12.72
N GLU A 177 -15.97 7.37 13.21
CA GLU A 177 -16.49 6.04 12.86
C GLU A 177 -16.99 6.02 11.41
N VAL A 178 -16.73 4.89 10.72
CA VAL A 178 -17.15 4.62 9.34
C VAL A 178 -17.86 3.26 9.27
N GLY A 179 -17.78 2.56 8.14
CA GLY A 179 -18.29 1.20 8.04
C GLY A 179 -17.37 0.15 8.67
N TYR A 180 -17.72 -1.11 8.44
CA TYR A 180 -16.93 -2.24 8.95
C TYR A 180 -15.68 -2.47 8.12
N GLN A 181 -14.56 -2.65 8.80
CA GLN A 181 -13.26 -3.01 8.20
C GLN A 181 -12.93 -2.14 6.98
N PRO A 182 -12.74 -0.81 7.19
CA PRO A 182 -12.43 0.13 6.11
C PRO A 182 -11.06 -0.16 5.50
N GLU A 183 -11.03 -0.23 4.19
CA GLU A 183 -9.84 -0.47 3.37
C GLU A 183 -9.31 0.85 2.77
N GLU A 184 -9.03 0.86 1.45
CA GLU A 184 -8.44 2.01 0.78
C GLU A 184 -9.38 3.22 0.80
N LEU A 185 -8.78 4.41 0.86
CA LEU A 185 -9.49 5.68 0.92
C LEU A 185 -8.82 6.70 -0.01
N CYS A 186 -9.62 7.59 -0.59
CA CYS A 186 -9.12 8.64 -1.46
C CYS A 186 -9.91 9.94 -1.29
N ILE A 187 -9.33 11.05 -1.76
CA ILE A 187 -9.92 12.38 -1.66
C ILE A 187 -10.31 12.88 -3.05
N VAL A 188 -11.52 13.42 -3.17
CA VAL A 188 -11.98 14.18 -4.33
C VAL A 188 -12.57 15.49 -3.83
N GLY A 189 -11.99 16.60 -4.23
CA GLY A 189 -12.37 17.93 -3.72
C GLY A 189 -12.18 18.01 -2.21
N ASN A 190 -13.24 18.38 -1.49
CA ASN A 190 -13.24 18.48 -0.03
C ASN A 190 -13.85 17.25 0.66
N LYS A 191 -13.91 16.12 -0.03
CA LYS A 191 -14.52 14.89 0.52
C LYS A 191 -13.56 13.74 0.51
N LEU A 192 -13.54 12.98 1.61
CA LEU A 192 -12.84 11.72 1.75
C LEU A 192 -13.83 10.58 1.54
N TYR A 193 -13.47 9.64 0.69
CA TYR A 193 -14.21 8.44 0.34
C TYR A 193 -13.51 7.23 0.90
N VAL A 194 -14.20 6.41 1.68
CA VAL A 194 -13.63 5.27 2.40
C VAL A 194 -14.37 4.00 2.01
N ALA A 195 -13.67 3.05 1.40
CA ALA A 195 -14.24 1.75 1.04
C ALA A 195 -14.38 0.86 2.29
N ASN A 196 -15.58 0.47 2.63
CA ASN A 196 -15.86 -0.43 3.74
C ASN A 196 -16.04 -1.86 3.21
N SER A 197 -15.20 -2.78 3.68
CA SER A 197 -15.20 -4.15 3.17
C SER A 197 -16.08 -5.10 4.00
N GLY A 198 -16.01 -5.00 5.32
CA GLY A 198 -16.52 -6.05 6.17
C GLY A 198 -15.95 -7.42 5.82
N GLY A 199 -14.76 -7.49 5.20
CA GLY A 199 -14.21 -8.67 4.56
C GLY A 199 -14.04 -9.90 5.45
N TYR A 200 -13.89 -9.69 6.76
CA TYR A 200 -13.84 -10.76 7.77
C TYR A 200 -15.20 -11.02 8.47
N ARG A 201 -16.27 -10.34 8.05
CA ARG A 201 -17.64 -10.50 8.61
C ARG A 201 -18.49 -11.52 7.85
N ILE A 202 -17.87 -12.54 7.30
CA ILE A 202 -18.54 -13.56 6.48
C ILE A 202 -19.74 -14.18 7.24
N PRO A 203 -20.94 -14.26 6.62
CA PRO A 203 -21.31 -13.80 5.26
C PRO A 203 -21.88 -12.37 5.22
N GLN A 204 -21.78 -11.57 6.26
CA GLN A 204 -22.37 -10.23 6.41
C GLN A 204 -21.32 -9.15 6.06
N TYR A 205 -20.86 -9.13 4.81
CA TYR A 205 -19.93 -8.12 4.33
C TYR A 205 -20.50 -6.70 4.48
N ASP A 206 -19.63 -5.69 4.59
CA ASP A 206 -20.02 -4.31 4.31
C ASP A 206 -20.02 -4.09 2.79
N HIS A 207 -20.81 -3.13 2.33
CA HIS A 207 -21.04 -2.87 0.90
C HIS A 207 -21.01 -1.38 0.58
N THR A 208 -20.52 -0.57 1.51
CA THR A 208 -20.67 0.89 1.47
C THR A 208 -19.37 1.65 1.26
N ILE A 209 -19.49 2.85 0.70
CA ILE A 209 -18.46 3.90 0.79
C ILE A 209 -18.95 4.96 1.77
N SER A 210 -18.18 5.23 2.82
CA SER A 210 -18.40 6.37 3.72
C SER A 210 -17.89 7.65 3.06
N ILE A 211 -18.69 8.74 3.07
CA ILE A 211 -18.31 10.06 2.59
C ILE A 211 -18.15 10.99 3.77
N ILE A 212 -16.95 11.54 3.93
CA ILE A 212 -16.59 12.43 5.03
C ILE A 212 -16.28 13.82 4.46
N ASP A 213 -16.97 14.85 4.94
CA ASP A 213 -16.58 16.24 4.70
C ASP A 213 -15.31 16.56 5.48
N LEU A 214 -14.26 17.00 4.78
CA LEU A 214 -12.95 17.25 5.39
C LEU A 214 -12.89 18.52 6.22
N SER A 215 -13.72 19.52 5.91
CA SER A 215 -13.77 20.78 6.65
C SER A 215 -14.39 20.61 8.04
N ALA A 216 -15.53 19.91 8.10
CA ALA A 216 -16.22 19.59 9.35
C ALA A 216 -15.69 18.33 10.02
N PHE A 217 -14.93 17.50 9.31
CA PHE A 217 -14.52 16.15 9.65
C PHE A 217 -15.68 15.31 10.19
N LYS A 218 -16.73 15.20 9.36
CA LYS A 218 -17.98 14.52 9.70
C LYS A 218 -18.44 13.64 8.54
N GLU A 219 -18.89 12.42 8.85
CA GLU A 219 -19.55 11.58 7.86
C GLU A 219 -20.89 12.21 7.44
N GLU A 220 -21.05 12.48 6.15
CA GLU A 220 -22.26 13.04 5.58
C GLU A 220 -23.27 11.93 5.28
N LYS A 221 -22.80 10.87 4.63
CA LYS A 221 -23.62 9.72 4.21
C LYS A 221 -22.75 8.54 3.82
N LYS A 222 -23.41 7.40 3.57
CA LYS A 222 -22.82 6.25 2.90
C LYS A 222 -23.49 6.02 1.54
N ILE A 223 -22.73 5.51 0.58
CA ILE A 223 -23.21 5.04 -0.73
C ILE A 223 -23.14 3.52 -0.75
N ASP A 224 -24.24 2.85 -1.08
CA ASP A 224 -24.26 1.42 -1.35
C ASP A 224 -23.60 1.15 -2.71
N VAL A 225 -22.62 0.25 -2.77
CA VAL A 225 -21.90 -0.09 -4.01
C VAL A 225 -21.94 -1.61 -4.25
N ALA A 226 -21.23 -2.40 -3.46
CA ALA A 226 -21.15 -3.85 -3.56
C ALA A 226 -20.45 -4.44 -2.34
N ASP A 227 -20.68 -5.73 -2.08
CA ASP A 227 -20.02 -6.44 -0.98
C ASP A 227 -18.49 -6.42 -1.08
N ASN A 228 -17.82 -6.31 0.08
CA ASN A 228 -16.40 -6.53 0.24
C ASN A 228 -15.55 -5.59 -0.62
N LEU A 229 -15.77 -4.28 -0.50
CA LEU A 229 -15.00 -3.25 -1.20
C LEU A 229 -13.54 -3.26 -0.75
N HIS A 230 -12.62 -2.93 -1.67
CA HIS A 230 -11.20 -2.97 -1.37
C HIS A 230 -10.46 -1.71 -1.83
N ARG A 231 -10.12 -1.61 -3.13
CA ARG A 231 -9.44 -0.45 -3.68
C ARG A 231 -10.42 0.67 -3.94
N CYS A 232 -10.00 1.91 -3.63
CA CYS A 232 -10.77 3.12 -3.87
C CYS A 232 -9.81 4.22 -4.34
N ARG A 233 -9.81 4.52 -5.65
CA ARG A 233 -8.90 5.50 -6.26
C ARG A 233 -9.65 6.50 -7.10
N ALA A 234 -9.21 7.75 -7.04
CA ALA A 234 -9.73 8.82 -7.88
C ALA A 234 -8.89 8.99 -9.14
N ASP A 235 -9.55 9.31 -10.26
CA ASP A 235 -8.89 9.77 -11.48
C ASP A 235 -8.93 11.31 -11.58
N HIS A 236 -8.30 11.85 -12.63
CA HIS A 236 -8.24 13.31 -12.85
C HIS A 236 -9.55 13.93 -13.39
N TYR A 237 -10.57 13.11 -13.65
CA TYR A 237 -11.93 13.54 -13.94
C TYR A 237 -12.81 13.63 -12.67
N ASN A 238 -12.24 13.41 -11.48
CA ASN A 238 -12.93 13.30 -10.21
C ASN A 238 -13.89 12.10 -10.13
N GLN A 239 -13.67 11.05 -10.91
CA GLN A 239 -14.38 9.80 -10.81
C GLN A 239 -13.70 8.91 -9.77
N LEU A 240 -14.47 8.05 -9.11
CA LEU A 240 -13.94 7.02 -8.22
C LEU A 240 -13.98 5.66 -8.92
N TRP A 241 -12.88 4.93 -8.79
CA TRP A 241 -12.73 3.56 -9.21
C TRP A 241 -12.63 2.67 -7.98
N VAL A 242 -13.60 1.77 -7.83
CA VAL A 242 -13.77 0.99 -6.60
C VAL A 242 -13.86 -0.48 -6.93
N SER A 243 -12.92 -1.29 -6.40
CA SER A 243 -12.98 -2.73 -6.56
C SER A 243 -13.80 -3.37 -5.45
N SER A 244 -14.60 -4.36 -5.84
CA SER A 244 -15.24 -5.33 -4.95
C SER A 244 -14.57 -6.69 -5.15
N ARG A 245 -14.20 -7.34 -4.05
CA ARG A 245 -13.72 -8.73 -4.07
C ARG A 245 -14.85 -9.74 -4.23
N GLY A 246 -16.11 -9.27 -4.25
CA GLY A 246 -17.28 -10.13 -4.23
C GLY A 246 -17.42 -10.91 -2.92
N THR A 247 -18.13 -12.00 -2.99
CA THR A 247 -18.31 -12.91 -1.86
C THR A 247 -17.66 -14.26 -2.17
N TYR A 248 -17.12 -14.93 -1.17
CA TYR A 248 -16.52 -16.26 -1.36
C TYR A 248 -17.56 -17.34 -1.75
N ASN A 249 -18.85 -16.99 -1.78
CA ASN A 249 -19.98 -17.92 -1.99
C ASN A 249 -20.80 -17.62 -3.25
N GLY A 250 -20.25 -16.95 -4.26
CA GLY A 250 -20.88 -16.88 -5.58
C GLY A 250 -21.09 -15.49 -6.21
N THR A 251 -20.89 -14.38 -5.50
CA THR A 251 -20.85 -13.06 -6.14
C THR A 251 -19.43 -12.81 -6.66
N PRO A 252 -19.23 -12.65 -7.99
CA PRO A 252 -17.90 -12.44 -8.55
C PRO A 252 -17.36 -11.05 -8.17
N ALA A 253 -16.02 -10.93 -8.21
CA ALA A 253 -15.34 -9.66 -8.11
C ALA A 253 -15.69 -8.74 -9.30
N LYS A 254 -15.72 -7.43 -9.06
CA LYS A 254 -16.03 -6.42 -10.06
C LYS A 254 -15.28 -5.12 -9.78
N LEU A 255 -15.14 -4.32 -10.83
CA LEU A 255 -14.67 -2.93 -10.72
C LEU A 255 -15.82 -1.98 -11.03
N PHE A 256 -16.14 -1.12 -10.07
CA PHE A 256 -17.18 -0.09 -10.20
C PHE A 256 -16.54 1.26 -10.48
N TRP A 257 -17.28 2.14 -11.20
CA TRP A 257 -16.94 3.56 -11.22
C TRP A 257 -18.14 4.40 -10.76
N LEU A 258 -17.78 5.47 -10.07
CA LEU A 258 -18.72 6.45 -9.55
C LEU A 258 -18.36 7.82 -10.11
N GLU A 259 -19.35 8.61 -10.41
CA GLU A 259 -19.19 9.96 -10.95
C GLU A 259 -20.02 10.97 -10.16
N PRO A 260 -19.58 12.22 -10.06
CA PRO A 260 -20.44 13.27 -9.55
C PRO A 260 -21.64 13.48 -10.48
N ASP A 261 -22.83 13.58 -9.90
CA ASP A 261 -24.04 13.96 -10.63
C ASP A 261 -24.08 15.48 -10.90
N LYS A 262 -25.19 15.98 -11.43
CA LYS A 262 -25.36 17.41 -11.74
C LYS A 262 -25.34 18.32 -10.50
N GLN A 263 -25.55 17.77 -9.32
CA GLN A 263 -25.48 18.43 -8.03
C GLN A 263 -24.08 18.34 -7.38
N GLY A 264 -23.16 17.58 -8.01
CA GLY A 264 -21.83 17.29 -7.49
C GLY A 264 -21.79 16.12 -6.49
N GLU A 265 -22.89 15.38 -6.34
CA GLU A 265 -22.99 14.24 -5.46
C GLU A 265 -22.47 12.96 -6.14
N MET A 266 -21.55 12.27 -5.50
CA MET A 266 -20.99 11.02 -6.02
C MET A 266 -22.07 9.92 -6.10
N THR A 267 -22.19 9.28 -7.26
CA THR A 267 -23.18 8.21 -7.53
C THR A 267 -22.56 7.07 -8.30
N VAL A 268 -22.96 5.83 -7.97
CA VAL A 268 -22.56 4.64 -8.73
C VAL A 268 -23.15 4.73 -10.14
N LYS A 269 -22.31 4.57 -11.16
CA LYS A 269 -22.77 4.61 -12.56
C LYS A 269 -22.94 3.22 -13.15
N ASP A 270 -21.88 2.41 -13.09
CA ASP A 270 -21.90 1.05 -13.63
C ASP A 270 -20.67 0.27 -13.12
N ASN A 271 -20.42 -0.91 -13.71
CA ASN A 271 -19.29 -1.77 -13.35
C ASN A 271 -18.74 -2.52 -14.58
N LEU A 272 -17.49 -2.95 -14.44
CA LEU A 272 -16.84 -3.90 -15.34
C LEU A 272 -16.73 -5.27 -14.64
N PRO A 273 -17.01 -6.37 -15.34
CA PRO A 273 -16.90 -7.73 -14.78
C PRO A 273 -15.42 -8.19 -14.84
N VAL A 274 -14.59 -7.50 -14.09
CA VAL A 274 -13.16 -7.80 -13.95
C VAL A 274 -12.78 -7.77 -12.48
N ALA A 275 -11.97 -8.76 -12.07
CA ALA A 275 -11.35 -8.74 -10.76
C ALA A 275 -10.20 -7.72 -10.75
N VAL A 276 -10.13 -6.91 -9.70
CA VAL A 276 -9.05 -5.95 -9.50
C VAL A 276 -8.52 -6.09 -8.08
N SER A 277 -7.37 -6.72 -7.95
CA SER A 277 -6.65 -6.87 -6.69
C SER A 277 -5.80 -5.64 -6.38
N ASP A 278 -5.15 -5.07 -7.41
CA ASP A 278 -4.52 -3.76 -7.35
C ASP A 278 -4.64 -3.04 -8.70
N MET A 279 -4.54 -1.71 -8.67
CA MET A 279 -4.62 -0.86 -9.87
C MET A 279 -3.74 0.37 -9.72
N CYS A 280 -3.33 0.96 -10.83
CA CYS A 280 -2.60 2.23 -10.89
C CYS A 280 -3.19 3.09 -12.00
N ILE A 281 -3.55 4.34 -11.70
CA ILE A 281 -4.13 5.26 -12.67
C ILE A 281 -3.06 6.29 -13.07
N VAL A 282 -2.76 6.37 -14.37
CA VAL A 282 -1.83 7.36 -14.92
C VAL A 282 -2.43 7.96 -16.19
N GLY A 283 -2.79 9.24 -16.13
CA GLY A 283 -3.57 9.89 -17.19
C GLY A 283 -4.90 9.17 -17.41
N ASP A 284 -5.25 8.89 -18.67
CA ASP A 284 -6.49 8.20 -19.03
C ASP A 284 -6.42 6.67 -18.88
N SER A 285 -5.32 6.12 -18.36
CA SER A 285 -5.13 4.67 -18.29
C SER A 285 -5.14 4.19 -16.84
N LEU A 286 -6.04 3.26 -16.54
CA LEU A 286 -6.07 2.47 -15.33
C LEU A 286 -5.49 1.10 -15.66
N TYR A 287 -4.29 0.84 -15.14
CA TYR A 287 -3.61 -0.46 -15.20
C TYR A 287 -4.05 -1.29 -14.02
N PHE A 288 -4.31 -2.58 -14.21
CA PHE A 288 -4.70 -3.46 -13.11
C PHE A 288 -4.20 -4.89 -13.29
N PHE A 289 -4.18 -5.61 -12.18
CA PHE A 289 -4.21 -7.07 -12.15
C PHE A 289 -5.30 -7.56 -11.21
N GLY A 290 -5.81 -8.74 -11.48
CA GLY A 290 -6.75 -9.48 -10.64
C GLY A 290 -6.20 -10.86 -10.31
N VAL A 291 -6.44 -11.29 -9.08
CA VAL A 291 -6.14 -12.66 -8.62
C VAL A 291 -7.42 -13.21 -8.01
N GLU A 292 -7.95 -14.27 -8.60
CA GLU A 292 -9.16 -14.95 -8.14
C GLU A 292 -8.89 -16.43 -7.95
N TRP A 293 -9.39 -17.00 -6.85
CA TRP A 293 -9.28 -18.43 -6.63
C TRP A 293 -10.29 -19.20 -7.48
N SER A 294 -9.80 -20.10 -8.35
CA SER A 294 -10.64 -20.98 -9.17
C SER A 294 -10.90 -22.30 -8.44
N TYR A 295 -12.13 -22.51 -7.98
CA TYR A 295 -12.52 -23.79 -7.37
C TYR A 295 -12.59 -24.95 -8.37
N VAL A 296 -12.58 -24.67 -9.66
CA VAL A 296 -12.56 -25.67 -10.72
C VAL A 296 -11.15 -26.16 -10.98
N LYS A 297 -10.19 -25.23 -11.07
CA LYS A 297 -8.77 -25.53 -11.34
C LYS A 297 -7.96 -25.78 -10.06
N MET A 298 -8.49 -25.36 -8.89
CA MET A 298 -7.81 -25.39 -7.59
C MET A 298 -6.51 -24.57 -7.59
N GLU A 299 -6.52 -23.44 -8.27
CA GLU A 299 -5.40 -22.52 -8.39
C GLU A 299 -5.88 -21.07 -8.48
N ASN A 300 -4.96 -20.10 -8.33
CA ASN A 300 -5.23 -18.69 -8.60
C ASN A 300 -5.28 -18.43 -10.10
N GLU A 301 -6.37 -17.84 -10.58
CA GLU A 301 -6.47 -17.29 -11.92
C GLU A 301 -6.00 -15.82 -11.88
N ILE A 302 -4.97 -15.52 -12.67
CA ILE A 302 -4.39 -14.18 -12.76
C ILE A 302 -4.90 -13.53 -14.03
N SER A 303 -5.34 -12.29 -13.92
CA SER A 303 -5.75 -11.46 -15.04
C SER A 303 -5.05 -10.11 -14.99
N TYR A 304 -4.80 -9.53 -16.15
CA TYR A 304 -4.22 -8.20 -16.31
C TYR A 304 -5.07 -7.37 -17.25
N GLY A 305 -4.94 -6.06 -17.21
CA GLY A 305 -5.57 -5.22 -18.21
C GLY A 305 -5.33 -3.73 -18.04
N ILE A 306 -5.76 -3.00 -19.07
CA ILE A 306 -5.78 -1.53 -19.10
C ILE A 306 -7.19 -1.09 -19.44
N ILE A 307 -7.75 -0.19 -18.62
CA ILE A 307 -9.04 0.45 -18.84
C ILE A 307 -8.79 1.92 -19.14
N ASN A 308 -9.52 2.46 -20.11
CA ASN A 308 -9.55 3.91 -20.32
C ASN A 308 -10.58 4.53 -19.35
N VAL A 309 -10.10 5.37 -18.42
CA VAL A 309 -10.96 5.97 -17.37
C VAL A 309 -11.96 6.99 -17.91
N ARG A 310 -11.71 7.56 -19.09
CA ARG A 310 -12.63 8.50 -19.72
C ARG A 310 -13.80 7.83 -20.43
N THR A 311 -13.54 6.68 -21.08
CA THR A 311 -14.56 5.95 -21.87
C THR A 311 -15.10 4.75 -21.12
N HIS A 312 -14.53 4.39 -19.98
CA HIS A 312 -14.84 3.21 -19.14
C HIS A 312 -14.69 1.88 -19.90
N GLN A 313 -13.89 1.87 -20.96
CA GLN A 313 -13.69 0.68 -21.80
C GLN A 313 -12.41 -0.04 -21.44
N LEU A 314 -12.49 -1.37 -21.38
CA LEU A 314 -11.33 -2.24 -21.32
C LEU A 314 -10.59 -2.18 -22.66
N ILE A 315 -9.37 -1.64 -22.65
CA ILE A 315 -8.53 -1.47 -23.83
C ILE A 315 -7.83 -2.78 -24.19
N THR A 316 -7.25 -3.45 -23.20
CA THR A 316 -6.54 -4.71 -23.37
C THR A 316 -6.66 -5.58 -22.13
N ARG A 317 -6.52 -6.90 -22.31
CA ARG A 317 -6.43 -7.90 -21.24
C ARG A 317 -4.98 -8.37 -21.00
N GLN A 318 -4.01 -7.59 -21.47
CA GLN A 318 -2.58 -7.86 -21.34
C GLN A 318 -1.86 -6.57 -20.95
N LEU A 319 -0.81 -6.69 -20.12
CA LEU A 319 0.17 -5.63 -19.87
C LEU A 319 1.46 -5.88 -20.65
N SER A 320 1.77 -7.13 -20.95
CA SER A 320 2.99 -7.55 -21.65
C SER A 320 2.75 -8.85 -22.41
N GLU A 321 3.47 -9.01 -23.52
CA GLU A 321 3.59 -10.28 -24.28
C GLU A 321 4.89 -11.05 -23.93
N ALA A 322 5.73 -10.47 -23.05
CA ALA A 322 6.94 -11.11 -22.61
C ALA A 322 6.62 -12.34 -21.75
N LYS A 323 7.35 -13.44 -21.97
CA LYS A 323 7.17 -14.70 -21.21
C LYS A 323 7.42 -14.53 -19.69
N GLU A 324 8.12 -13.49 -19.31
CA GLU A 324 8.43 -13.20 -17.91
C GLU A 324 7.18 -12.85 -17.11
N ILE A 325 6.13 -12.27 -17.73
CA ILE A 325 4.86 -12.01 -17.04
C ILE A 325 4.14 -13.32 -16.67
N GLU A 326 4.29 -14.36 -17.48
CA GLU A 326 3.74 -15.68 -17.19
C GLU A 326 4.46 -16.39 -16.03
N SER A 327 5.69 -15.98 -15.71
CA SER A 327 6.46 -16.51 -14.58
C SER A 327 6.04 -15.93 -13.24
N ILE A 328 5.21 -14.88 -13.23
CA ILE A 328 4.66 -14.29 -12.01
C ILE A 328 3.62 -15.26 -11.44
N THR A 329 3.85 -15.68 -10.21
CA THR A 329 2.99 -16.69 -9.57
C THR A 329 1.90 -16.08 -8.71
N LEU A 330 2.17 -14.90 -8.16
CA LEU A 330 1.21 -14.18 -7.29
C LEU A 330 1.46 -12.68 -7.36
N PRO A 331 0.94 -11.98 -8.39
CA PRO A 331 1.06 -10.54 -8.44
C PRO A 331 0.38 -9.93 -7.22
N TYR A 332 1.08 -9.01 -6.55
CA TYR A 332 0.61 -8.47 -5.28
C TYR A 332 0.63 -6.95 -5.22
N GLY A 333 1.45 -6.29 -6.03
CA GLY A 333 1.48 -4.85 -6.22
C GLY A 333 1.80 -4.47 -7.65
N LEU A 334 1.30 -3.30 -8.07
CA LEU A 334 1.51 -2.72 -9.38
C LEU A 334 1.73 -1.21 -9.25
N ILE A 335 2.79 -0.70 -9.86
CA ILE A 335 3.01 0.74 -10.01
C ILE A 335 3.46 1.08 -11.43
N VAL A 336 2.97 2.20 -11.93
CA VAL A 336 3.28 2.71 -13.28
C VAL A 336 3.98 4.05 -13.15
N ASN A 337 5.09 4.21 -13.82
CA ASN A 337 5.84 5.46 -13.91
C ASN A 337 4.99 6.54 -14.58
N PRO A 338 4.64 7.64 -13.88
CA PRO A 338 3.75 8.66 -14.46
C PRO A 338 4.37 9.46 -15.61
N VAL A 339 5.70 9.40 -15.80
CA VAL A 339 6.43 10.13 -16.84
C VAL A 339 6.66 9.26 -18.06
N HIS A 340 7.29 8.09 -17.88
CA HIS A 340 7.70 7.22 -19.00
C HIS A 340 6.73 6.07 -19.27
N ARG A 341 5.78 5.81 -18.39
CA ARG A 341 4.77 4.73 -18.47
C ARG A 341 5.34 3.33 -18.32
N ASP A 342 6.61 3.20 -17.97
CA ASP A 342 7.18 1.93 -17.55
C ASP A 342 6.42 1.44 -16.31
N PHE A 343 6.25 0.14 -16.19
CA PHE A 343 5.50 -0.41 -15.05
C PHE A 343 6.28 -1.51 -14.33
N TYR A 344 5.95 -1.64 -13.06
CA TYR A 344 6.59 -2.58 -12.16
C TYR A 344 5.53 -3.47 -11.55
N ILE A 345 5.75 -4.79 -11.60
CA ILE A 345 4.88 -5.79 -10.96
C ILE A 345 5.67 -6.45 -9.84
N MET A 346 5.03 -6.55 -8.68
CA MET A 346 5.57 -7.18 -7.48
C MET A 346 4.97 -8.58 -7.36
N ASP A 347 5.83 -9.61 -7.37
CA ASP A 347 5.42 -11.01 -7.23
C ASP A 347 5.69 -11.51 -5.82
N ALA A 348 4.64 -11.76 -5.05
CA ALA A 348 4.72 -12.30 -3.69
C ALA A 348 5.01 -13.80 -3.64
N LYS A 349 5.14 -14.46 -4.79
CA LYS A 349 5.42 -15.90 -4.91
C LYS A 349 4.39 -16.76 -4.16
N ASN A 350 4.73 -17.17 -2.97
CA ASN A 350 3.94 -18.10 -2.14
C ASN A 350 3.65 -17.52 -0.74
N TYR A 351 3.82 -16.21 -0.55
CA TYR A 351 3.70 -15.49 0.73
C TYR A 351 4.74 -15.87 1.81
N VAL A 352 5.69 -16.73 1.54
CA VAL A 352 6.65 -17.23 2.53
C VAL A 352 8.10 -16.95 2.14
N SER A 353 8.42 -17.15 0.85
CA SER A 353 9.75 -16.83 0.30
C SER A 353 9.85 -15.36 -0.08
N SER A 354 11.07 -14.87 -0.21
CA SER A 354 11.34 -13.57 -0.81
C SER A 354 10.64 -13.43 -2.16
N GLY A 355 10.08 -12.25 -2.40
CA GLY A 355 9.39 -11.92 -3.63
C GLY A 355 10.32 -11.47 -4.73
N GLU A 356 9.74 -10.99 -5.82
CA GLU A 356 10.46 -10.35 -6.92
C GLU A 356 9.79 -9.04 -7.33
N LEU A 357 10.60 -8.09 -7.78
CA LEU A 357 10.18 -6.91 -8.51
C LEU A 357 10.57 -7.08 -9.96
N LEU A 358 9.60 -7.02 -10.88
CA LEU A 358 9.80 -7.13 -12.32
C LEU A 358 9.54 -5.76 -12.96
N HIS A 359 10.43 -5.32 -13.83
CA HIS A 359 10.32 -4.08 -14.59
C HIS A 359 10.02 -4.36 -16.06
N PHE A 360 9.06 -3.61 -16.59
CA PHE A 360 8.66 -3.64 -17.99
C PHE A 360 8.63 -2.22 -18.56
N HIS A 361 9.07 -2.06 -19.79
CA HIS A 361 8.91 -0.80 -20.52
C HIS A 361 7.44 -0.50 -20.85
N ALA A 362 7.17 0.72 -21.27
CA ALA A 362 5.82 1.18 -21.59
C ALA A 362 5.15 0.38 -22.73
N ASP A 363 5.94 -0.23 -23.61
CA ASP A 363 5.47 -1.09 -24.69
C ASP A 363 5.23 -2.54 -24.25
N GLY A 364 5.47 -2.86 -22.97
CA GLY A 364 5.33 -4.19 -22.40
C GLY A 364 6.56 -5.10 -22.53
N THR A 365 7.67 -4.63 -23.12
CA THR A 365 8.90 -5.42 -23.16
C THR A 365 9.50 -5.55 -21.76
N PHE A 366 9.94 -6.76 -21.42
CA PHE A 366 10.62 -7.02 -20.16
C PHE A 366 12.03 -6.42 -20.19
N ASP A 367 12.45 -5.80 -19.06
CA ASP A 367 13.79 -5.24 -18.91
C ASP A 367 14.62 -6.06 -17.91
N TRP A 368 14.21 -6.07 -16.65
CA TRP A 368 14.94 -6.76 -15.57
C TRP A 368 14.03 -7.21 -14.42
N ARG A 369 14.58 -8.05 -13.54
CA ARG A 369 13.98 -8.41 -12.25
C ARG A 369 15.04 -8.48 -11.15
N VAL A 370 14.61 -8.26 -9.92
CA VAL A 370 15.43 -8.39 -8.71
C VAL A 370 14.63 -9.06 -7.59
N TRP A 371 15.35 -9.69 -6.66
CA TRP A 371 14.77 -10.21 -5.45
C TRP A 371 14.43 -9.08 -4.48
N THR A 372 13.30 -9.22 -3.78
CA THR A 372 12.83 -8.27 -2.76
C THR A 372 12.81 -8.92 -1.37
N GLY A 373 12.26 -8.24 -0.37
CA GLY A 373 11.81 -8.86 0.87
C GLY A 373 10.59 -9.77 0.65
N ASP A 374 10.02 -10.26 1.75
CA ASP A 374 8.86 -11.16 1.71
C ASP A 374 7.58 -10.34 1.42
N ILE A 375 6.79 -10.75 0.44
CA ILE A 375 5.52 -10.13 0.02
C ILE A 375 5.71 -8.65 -0.37
N PRO A 376 6.40 -8.34 -1.48
CA PRO A 376 6.46 -6.97 -2.00
C PRO A 376 5.07 -6.52 -2.44
N ALA A 377 4.60 -5.37 -1.92
CA ALA A 377 3.20 -4.99 -2.04
C ALA A 377 2.95 -3.55 -2.49
N HIS A 378 3.68 -2.61 -1.91
CA HIS A 378 3.39 -1.19 -2.10
C HIS A 378 4.63 -0.44 -2.52
N ALA A 379 4.50 0.40 -3.54
CA ALA A 379 5.61 1.24 -3.99
C ALA A 379 5.18 2.69 -4.19
N VAL A 380 6.16 3.60 -4.08
CA VAL A 380 5.96 5.02 -4.35
C VAL A 380 7.20 5.62 -4.98
N PHE A 381 7.03 6.36 -6.06
CA PHE A 381 8.11 7.09 -6.71
C PHE A 381 8.53 8.31 -5.91
N ARG A 382 9.85 8.52 -5.83
CA ARG A 382 10.45 9.73 -5.29
C ARG A 382 10.81 10.69 -6.42
N MET A 383 10.19 11.87 -6.40
CA MET A 383 10.47 12.93 -7.37
C MET A 383 11.70 13.76 -6.93
N LYS A 384 12.41 14.31 -7.90
CA LYS A 384 13.46 15.29 -7.63
C LYS A 384 12.82 16.53 -7.00
N LYS A 385 13.39 17.05 -5.91
CA LYS A 385 12.96 18.33 -5.35
C LYS A 385 13.08 19.41 -6.43
N GLN A 386 11.99 20.07 -6.76
CA GLN A 386 12.10 21.31 -7.52
C GLN A 386 12.76 22.36 -6.64
N PRO A 387 13.72 23.14 -7.14
CA PRO A 387 14.25 24.27 -6.39
C PRO A 387 13.09 25.21 -6.09
N ILE A 388 12.93 25.57 -4.82
CA ILE A 388 11.97 26.62 -4.42
C ILE A 388 12.59 27.93 -4.93
N TYR A 389 12.13 28.40 -6.08
CA TYR A 389 12.39 29.76 -6.50
C TYR A 389 11.49 30.64 -5.64
N ASN A 390 12.08 31.26 -4.60
CA ASN A 390 11.40 32.37 -3.90
C ASN A 390 11.14 33.46 -4.95
N GLN A 391 9.86 33.63 -5.31
CA GLN A 391 9.38 34.82 -6.04
C GLN A 391 9.18 35.95 -5.08
#